data_55e07ca0cc8984bed6c0986ffdd6d1b5
#
_entry.id   55e07ca0cc8984bed6c0986ffdd6d1b5
#
_cell.length_a   1.000
_cell.length_b   1.000
_cell.length_c   1.000
_cell.angle_alpha   90.00
_cell.angle_beta   90.00
_cell.angle_gamma   90.00
#
_symmetry.space_group_name_H-M   'P 1'
#
loop_
_entity.id
_entity.type
_entity.pdbx_description
1 polymer ?
#
loop_
_entity_poly.entity_id
_entity_poly.type
_entity_poly.pdbx_seq_one_letter_code
_entity_poly.pdbx_strand_id
1 'polypeptide(L)'
;MREHGLEVLEPYVNASTPWKSRCLACGHVGSPALAGVASGRRGGCFECGKRKVAATKILDADVAAAVMRAAQLEPLDPYPGSAKPWRCLCLRCEREVRPHRAGVLKGQGGCKFCAPVGLDRTAPGILYLLKHEGFQALKIGVTSATARTDRVERHTQFGWEEVSRWDFENAAIAEIAESLVLSTWRRELGAPPALQPHDMPQGGYSETVSMLWVSLEDGVVHVNRAIASLDEATTEPARESSTRG
;
A
#
# COMPACT_ATOMS: atom_id res chain seq x y z
N MET A 1 19.23 37.82 -22.25
CA MET A 1 18.15 37.76 -21.20
C MET A 1 16.79 38.18 -21.80
N ARG A 2 16.64 39.35 -22.40
CA ARG A 2 15.33 39.77 -22.98
C ARG A 2 14.80 38.84 -24.06
N GLU A 3 15.65 38.34 -24.95
CA GLU A 3 15.28 37.32 -25.97
C GLU A 3 14.77 36.02 -25.37
N HIS A 4 15.09 35.76 -24.07
CA HIS A 4 14.61 34.62 -23.31
C HIS A 4 13.47 34.98 -22.35
N GLY A 5 12.78 36.11 -22.54
CA GLY A 5 11.62 36.54 -21.75
C GLY A 5 11.97 37.01 -20.35
N LEU A 6 13.18 37.52 -20.12
CA LEU A 6 13.64 38.03 -18.83
C LEU A 6 14.06 39.48 -18.90
N GLU A 7 13.44 40.32 -18.10
CA GLU A 7 13.86 41.72 -17.88
C GLU A 7 14.92 41.72 -16.76
N VAL A 8 16.07 42.32 -17.06
CA VAL A 8 17.16 42.45 -16.08
C VAL A 8 16.89 43.62 -15.14
N LEU A 9 17.16 43.42 -13.85
CA LEU A 9 16.89 44.40 -12.78
C LEU A 9 18.18 44.99 -12.19
N GLU A 10 19.36 44.47 -12.56
CA GLU A 10 20.67 44.89 -12.06
C GLU A 10 21.68 45.01 -13.21
N PRO A 11 22.79 45.76 -13.04
CA PRO A 11 23.85 45.80 -14.03
C PRO A 11 24.48 44.43 -14.30
N TYR A 12 24.96 44.26 -15.53
CA TYR A 12 25.67 43.02 -15.91
C TYR A 12 27.06 42.94 -15.25
N VAL A 13 27.38 41.77 -14.68
CA VAL A 13 28.71 41.50 -14.12
C VAL A 13 29.48 40.53 -15.00
N ASN A 14 29.00 39.29 -15.16
CA ASN A 14 29.56 38.29 -16.08
C ASN A 14 28.53 37.20 -16.36
N ALA A 15 28.84 36.30 -17.31
CA ALA A 15 27.89 35.28 -17.77
C ALA A 15 27.57 34.19 -16.74
N SER A 16 28.43 33.96 -15.74
CA SER A 16 28.28 32.90 -14.73
C SER A 16 27.66 33.39 -13.43
N THR A 17 27.71 34.72 -13.18
CA THR A 17 27.12 35.30 -11.96
C THR A 17 25.59 35.27 -12.05
N PRO A 18 24.87 34.86 -10.96
CA PRO A 18 23.42 34.99 -10.89
C PRO A 18 22.98 36.43 -11.15
N TRP A 19 22.06 36.62 -12.08
CA TRP A 19 21.66 37.96 -12.55
C TRP A 19 20.18 38.20 -12.27
N LYS A 20 19.87 39.07 -11.30
CA LYS A 20 18.52 39.35 -10.86
C LYS A 20 17.67 39.86 -12.04
N SER A 21 16.59 39.14 -12.30
CA SER A 21 15.75 39.35 -13.48
C SER A 21 14.29 39.03 -13.13
N ARG A 22 13.39 39.76 -13.83
CA ARG A 22 11.94 39.52 -13.75
C ARG A 22 11.48 38.75 -14.99
N CYS A 23 10.71 37.73 -14.82
CA CYS A 23 10.09 36.99 -15.92
C CYS A 23 8.96 37.81 -16.54
N LEU A 24 9.01 38.05 -17.83
CA LEU A 24 8.00 38.83 -18.59
C LEU A 24 6.67 38.06 -18.71
N ALA A 25 6.69 36.70 -18.59
CA ALA A 25 5.49 35.87 -18.72
C ALA A 25 4.72 35.71 -17.41
N CYS A 26 5.40 35.70 -16.24
CA CYS A 26 4.72 35.43 -14.95
C CYS A 26 5.06 36.39 -13.82
N GLY A 27 5.89 37.40 -14.09
CA GLY A 27 6.30 38.42 -13.12
C GLY A 27 7.26 37.96 -12.04
N HIS A 28 7.57 36.62 -11.95
CA HIS A 28 8.48 36.08 -10.94
C HIS A 28 9.87 36.71 -11.04
N VAL A 29 10.41 37.11 -9.89
CA VAL A 29 11.77 37.64 -9.78
C VAL A 29 12.70 36.52 -9.33
N GLY A 30 13.73 36.22 -10.12
CA GLY A 30 14.71 35.19 -9.83
C GLY A 30 16.11 35.65 -10.28
N SER A 31 17.13 34.85 -10.02
CA SER A 31 18.53 35.19 -10.36
C SER A 31 19.17 34.07 -11.18
N PRO A 32 18.74 33.84 -12.44
CA PRO A 32 19.40 32.88 -13.32
C PRO A 32 20.72 33.44 -13.83
N ALA A 33 21.73 32.58 -14.04
CA ALA A 33 22.97 32.98 -14.73
C ALA A 33 22.75 33.00 -16.25
N LEU A 34 23.31 34.00 -16.93
CA LEU A 34 23.20 34.18 -18.40
C LEU A 34 23.66 32.93 -19.17
N ALA A 35 24.79 32.34 -18.77
CA ALA A 35 25.32 31.12 -19.39
C ALA A 35 24.33 29.95 -19.37
N GLY A 36 23.58 29.79 -18.27
CA GLY A 36 22.56 28.72 -18.12
C GLY A 36 21.32 28.98 -18.99
N VAL A 37 20.91 30.24 -19.12
CA VAL A 37 19.78 30.68 -19.95
C VAL A 37 20.13 30.56 -21.44
N ALA A 38 21.32 31.07 -21.87
CA ALA A 38 21.77 31.04 -23.25
C ALA A 38 22.03 29.60 -23.75
N SER A 39 22.52 28.71 -22.93
CA SER A 39 22.74 27.28 -23.30
C SER A 39 21.47 26.47 -23.40
N GLY A 40 20.30 27.00 -23.01
CA GLY A 40 19.03 26.28 -22.95
C GLY A 40 18.96 25.18 -21.87
N ARG A 41 20.06 24.94 -21.13
CA ARG A 41 20.11 23.88 -20.08
C ARG A 41 19.24 24.19 -18.86
N ARG A 42 19.03 25.47 -18.57
CA ARG A 42 18.12 25.91 -17.50
C ARG A 42 17.22 26.97 -18.11
N GLY A 43 15.94 26.68 -18.26
CA GLY A 43 14.94 27.65 -18.72
C GLY A 43 15.01 28.89 -17.83
N GLY A 44 14.84 30.10 -18.45
CA GLY A 44 15.10 31.39 -17.80
C GLY A 44 14.32 31.60 -16.48
N CYS A 45 13.04 31.20 -16.41
CA CYS A 45 12.22 31.37 -15.23
C CYS A 45 11.91 30.02 -14.59
N PHE A 46 12.31 29.84 -13.33
CA PHE A 46 12.09 28.61 -12.57
C PHE A 46 10.59 28.28 -12.41
N GLU A 47 9.74 29.27 -12.13
CA GLU A 47 8.30 29.05 -11.97
C GLU A 47 7.61 28.68 -13.29
N CYS A 48 8.00 29.30 -14.40
CA CYS A 48 7.52 28.90 -15.73
C CYS A 48 8.01 27.47 -16.08
N GLY A 49 9.24 27.13 -15.73
CA GLY A 49 9.79 25.79 -15.91
C GLY A 49 9.02 24.74 -15.13
N LYS A 50 8.70 24.99 -13.85
CA LYS A 50 7.84 24.12 -13.05
C LYS A 50 6.45 23.91 -13.67
N ARG A 51 5.81 24.99 -14.15
CA ARG A 51 4.49 24.91 -14.82
C ARG A 51 4.55 24.08 -16.09
N LYS A 52 5.60 24.26 -16.93
CA LYS A 52 5.80 23.44 -18.14
C LYS A 52 5.97 21.96 -17.79
N VAL A 53 6.82 21.64 -16.81
CA VAL A 53 7.02 20.26 -16.35
C VAL A 53 5.74 19.69 -15.74
N ALA A 54 4.97 20.47 -15.01
CA ALA A 54 3.67 20.04 -14.48
C ALA A 54 2.68 19.76 -15.62
N ALA A 55 2.60 20.64 -16.62
CA ALA A 55 1.73 20.46 -17.79
C ALA A 55 2.09 19.22 -18.62
N THR A 56 3.39 18.93 -18.82
CA THR A 56 3.84 17.72 -19.53
C THR A 56 3.68 16.43 -18.72
N LYS A 57 3.57 16.53 -17.39
CA LYS A 57 3.30 15.38 -16.51
C LYS A 57 1.80 15.11 -16.29
N ILE A 58 0.94 16.02 -16.72
CA ILE A 58 -0.51 15.75 -16.74
C ILE A 58 -0.76 14.76 -17.88
N LEU A 59 -0.88 13.49 -17.52
CA LEU A 59 -1.37 12.49 -18.45
C LEU A 59 -2.76 12.91 -18.90
N ASP A 60 -3.07 12.70 -20.17
CA ASP A 60 -4.40 12.90 -20.70
C ASP A 60 -5.42 12.15 -19.83
N ALA A 61 -6.48 12.84 -19.42
CA ALA A 61 -7.50 12.27 -18.54
C ALA A 61 -8.18 11.06 -19.18
N ASP A 62 -8.36 11.06 -20.50
CA ASP A 62 -8.97 9.96 -21.24
C ASP A 62 -8.07 8.73 -21.25
N VAL A 63 -6.76 8.92 -21.43
CA VAL A 63 -5.76 7.83 -21.33
C VAL A 63 -5.71 7.28 -19.91
N ALA A 64 -5.80 8.15 -18.91
CA ALA A 64 -5.86 7.71 -17.51
C ALA A 64 -7.13 6.90 -17.22
N ALA A 65 -8.28 7.35 -17.72
CA ALA A 65 -9.57 6.66 -17.55
C ALA A 65 -9.60 5.31 -18.27
N ALA A 66 -9.00 5.22 -19.46
CA ALA A 66 -8.90 3.94 -20.20
C ALA A 66 -8.14 2.88 -19.38
N VAL A 67 -7.07 3.26 -18.68
CA VAL A 67 -6.33 2.35 -17.78
C VAL A 67 -7.23 1.83 -16.64
N MET A 68 -8.05 2.69 -16.05
CA MET A 68 -8.96 2.29 -14.97
C MET A 68 -10.07 1.37 -15.50
N ARG A 69 -10.67 1.72 -16.65
CA ARG A 69 -11.72 0.89 -17.30
C ARG A 69 -11.18 -0.50 -17.70
N ALA A 70 -9.96 -0.59 -18.19
CA ALA A 70 -9.30 -1.87 -18.48
C ALA A 70 -9.17 -2.76 -17.21
N ALA A 71 -9.10 -2.14 -16.04
CA ALA A 71 -9.09 -2.83 -14.74
C ALA A 71 -10.49 -3.01 -14.13
N GLN A 72 -11.55 -2.85 -14.92
CA GLN A 72 -12.97 -2.95 -14.49
C GLN A 72 -13.34 -1.91 -13.42
N LEU A 73 -12.82 -0.70 -13.56
CA LEU A 73 -13.09 0.44 -12.67
C LEU A 73 -13.59 1.62 -13.48
N GLU A 74 -14.83 2.06 -13.25
CA GLU A 74 -15.36 3.26 -13.87
C GLU A 74 -15.05 4.48 -13.00
N PRO A 75 -14.28 5.47 -13.49
CA PRO A 75 -14.03 6.72 -12.77
C PRO A 75 -15.32 7.51 -12.52
N LEU A 76 -15.52 7.96 -11.28
CA LEU A 76 -16.67 8.77 -10.86
C LEU A 76 -16.35 10.26 -10.76
N ASP A 77 -15.06 10.61 -10.66
CA ASP A 77 -14.60 11.99 -10.53
C ASP A 77 -13.62 12.33 -11.66
N PRO A 78 -13.33 13.61 -11.93
CA PRO A 78 -12.24 14.01 -12.82
C PRO A 78 -10.90 13.45 -12.37
N TYR A 79 -9.98 13.22 -13.33
CA TYR A 79 -8.67 12.64 -13.05
C TYR A 79 -7.85 13.49 -12.05
N PRO A 80 -7.51 12.96 -10.85
CA PRO A 80 -6.85 13.74 -9.80
C PRO A 80 -5.32 13.78 -9.93
N GLY A 81 -4.75 13.01 -10.87
CA GLY A 81 -3.31 12.80 -11.04
C GLY A 81 -2.85 11.41 -10.57
N SER A 82 -1.70 10.95 -11.09
CA SER A 82 -1.21 9.56 -10.95
C SER A 82 -0.96 9.10 -9.50
N ALA A 83 -0.59 10.04 -8.61
CA ALA A 83 -0.22 9.78 -7.23
C ALA A 83 -1.37 10.01 -6.23
N LYS A 84 -2.55 10.41 -6.70
CA LYS A 84 -3.71 10.65 -5.83
C LYS A 84 -4.72 9.51 -5.95
N PRO A 85 -5.44 9.16 -4.87
CA PRO A 85 -6.55 8.23 -4.93
C PRO A 85 -7.61 8.76 -5.88
N TRP A 86 -8.13 7.88 -6.76
CA TRP A 86 -9.17 8.21 -7.72
C TRP A 86 -10.45 7.46 -7.39
N ARG A 87 -11.53 8.18 -7.14
CA ARG A 87 -12.82 7.58 -6.83
C ARG A 87 -13.39 6.89 -8.07
N CYS A 88 -13.64 5.59 -7.96
CA CYS A 88 -14.13 4.75 -9.04
C CYS A 88 -15.22 3.80 -8.55
N LEU A 89 -16.11 3.40 -9.44
CA LEU A 89 -17.03 2.29 -9.26
C LEU A 89 -16.36 1.01 -9.77
N CYS A 90 -16.30 -0.04 -8.95
CA CYS A 90 -15.89 -1.35 -9.42
C CYS A 90 -17.03 -2.03 -10.19
N LEU A 91 -16.81 -2.33 -11.47
CA LEU A 91 -17.81 -2.96 -12.33
C LEU A 91 -18.09 -4.43 -12.00
N ARG A 92 -17.26 -5.05 -11.13
CA ARG A 92 -17.43 -6.45 -10.69
C ARG A 92 -18.33 -6.58 -9.47
N CYS A 93 -18.24 -5.67 -8.50
CA CYS A 93 -18.95 -5.76 -7.22
C CYS A 93 -19.77 -4.51 -6.89
N GLU A 94 -19.86 -3.55 -7.83
CA GLU A 94 -20.64 -2.31 -7.74
C GLU A 94 -20.32 -1.44 -6.50
N ARG A 95 -19.12 -1.63 -5.91
CA ARG A 95 -18.67 -0.86 -4.76
C ARG A 95 -17.78 0.30 -5.18
N GLU A 96 -17.89 1.41 -4.49
CA GLU A 96 -16.96 2.52 -4.63
C GLU A 96 -15.61 2.18 -4.02
N VAL A 97 -14.55 2.48 -4.77
CA VAL A 97 -13.16 2.27 -4.38
C VAL A 97 -12.33 3.51 -4.73
N ARG A 98 -11.17 3.65 -4.11
CA ARG A 98 -10.25 4.78 -4.34
C ARG A 98 -8.82 4.30 -4.61
N PRO A 99 -8.59 3.57 -5.71
CA PRO A 99 -7.26 3.13 -6.07
C PRO A 99 -6.40 4.30 -6.56
N HIS A 100 -5.07 4.09 -6.50
CA HIS A 100 -4.13 4.93 -7.23
C HIS A 100 -3.91 4.36 -8.63
N ARG A 101 -4.01 5.18 -9.67
CA ARG A 101 -3.75 4.73 -11.04
C ARG A 101 -2.37 4.06 -11.20
N ALA A 102 -1.35 4.60 -10.53
CA ALA A 102 0.00 4.02 -10.55
C ALA A 102 0.04 2.58 -9.98
N GLY A 103 -0.80 2.28 -8.97
CA GLY A 103 -0.96 0.93 -8.41
C GLY A 103 -1.65 0.00 -9.39
N VAL A 104 -2.73 0.45 -10.03
CA VAL A 104 -3.45 -0.32 -11.05
C VAL A 104 -2.54 -0.72 -12.21
N LEU A 105 -1.72 0.21 -12.74
CA LEU A 105 -0.73 -0.08 -13.76
C LEU A 105 0.33 -1.11 -13.35
N LYS A 106 0.69 -1.15 -12.06
CA LYS A 106 1.63 -2.13 -11.51
C LYS A 106 0.98 -3.49 -11.20
N GLY A 107 -0.30 -3.67 -11.55
CA GLY A 107 -1.03 -4.92 -11.29
C GLY A 107 -1.45 -5.12 -9.84
N GLN A 108 -1.47 -4.06 -9.02
CA GLN A 108 -1.90 -4.14 -7.61
C GLN A 108 -3.42 -4.29 -7.44
N GLY A 109 -4.17 -4.55 -8.50
CA GLY A 109 -5.63 -4.61 -8.46
C GLY A 109 -6.27 -3.26 -8.08
N GLY A 110 -7.39 -2.91 -8.71
CA GLY A 110 -8.04 -1.64 -8.46
C GLY A 110 -9.08 -1.68 -7.35
N CYS A 111 -9.70 -2.82 -7.13
CA CYS A 111 -10.77 -2.99 -6.14
C CYS A 111 -10.31 -3.89 -4.99
N LYS A 112 -10.21 -3.30 -3.79
CA LYS A 112 -9.84 -4.02 -2.57
C LYS A 112 -10.87 -5.09 -2.15
N PHE A 113 -12.06 -5.06 -2.70
CA PHE A 113 -13.12 -6.03 -2.41
C PHE A 113 -13.14 -7.20 -3.39
N CYS A 114 -12.73 -6.98 -4.65
CA CYS A 114 -12.69 -8.01 -5.69
C CYS A 114 -11.31 -8.61 -5.92
N ALA A 115 -10.27 -7.81 -5.74
CA ALA A 115 -8.90 -8.25 -5.81
C ALA A 115 -8.27 -7.91 -4.47
N PRO A 116 -8.28 -8.83 -3.51
CA PRO A 116 -7.57 -8.64 -2.27
C PRO A 116 -6.11 -8.41 -2.59
N VAL A 117 -5.60 -7.21 -2.29
CA VAL A 117 -4.18 -6.91 -2.39
C VAL A 117 -3.49 -7.87 -1.42
N GLY A 118 -2.94 -8.92 -1.93
CA GLY A 118 -2.08 -9.83 -1.21
C GLY A 118 -2.68 -11.15 -0.71
N LEU A 119 -3.99 -11.33 -0.64
CA LEU A 119 -4.62 -12.59 -0.22
C LEU A 119 -5.79 -12.93 -1.14
N ASP A 120 -5.67 -14.01 -1.90
CA ASP A 120 -6.81 -14.57 -2.63
C ASP A 120 -7.62 -15.43 -1.65
N ARG A 121 -8.74 -14.89 -1.17
CA ARG A 121 -9.59 -15.53 -0.17
C ARG A 121 -10.28 -16.81 -0.65
N THR A 122 -10.36 -17.01 -1.96
CA THR A 122 -10.99 -18.19 -2.57
C THR A 122 -10.00 -19.29 -2.86
N ALA A 123 -8.71 -18.98 -2.93
CA ALA A 123 -7.65 -19.96 -3.08
C ALA A 123 -7.34 -20.67 -1.75
N PRO A 124 -6.71 -21.85 -1.76
CA PRO A 124 -6.21 -22.49 -0.57
C PRO A 124 -5.36 -21.55 0.28
N GLY A 125 -5.63 -21.51 1.57
CA GLY A 125 -5.00 -20.63 2.53
C GLY A 125 -3.95 -21.32 3.38
N ILE A 126 -2.96 -20.56 3.81
CA ILE A 126 -1.92 -21.02 4.72
C ILE A 126 -1.86 -20.01 5.87
N LEU A 127 -2.13 -20.48 7.07
CA LEU A 127 -1.84 -19.76 8.32
C LEU A 127 -0.43 -20.17 8.75
N TYR A 128 0.40 -19.23 9.12
CA TYR A 128 1.77 -19.52 9.58
C TYR A 128 2.09 -18.79 10.88
N LEU A 129 2.89 -19.42 11.70
CA LEU A 129 3.48 -18.85 12.91
C LEU A 129 5.00 -18.74 12.71
N LEU A 130 5.53 -17.54 12.88
CA LEU A 130 6.96 -17.25 12.80
C LEU A 130 7.48 -16.81 14.17
N LYS A 131 8.79 -17.06 14.42
CA LYS A 131 9.53 -16.49 15.56
C LYS A 131 10.69 -15.65 15.06
N HIS A 132 11.10 -14.67 15.85
CA HIS A 132 12.31 -13.91 15.63
C HIS A 132 13.11 -13.82 16.93
N GLU A 133 14.27 -14.47 16.95
CA GLU A 133 15.11 -14.55 18.17
C GLU A 133 15.60 -13.18 18.64
N GLY A 134 16.09 -12.34 17.73
CA GLY A 134 16.62 -11.03 18.09
C GLY A 134 15.57 -10.06 18.64
N PHE A 135 14.32 -10.17 18.21
CA PHE A 135 13.21 -9.38 18.73
C PHE A 135 12.47 -10.07 19.88
N GLN A 136 12.79 -11.32 20.19
CA GLN A 136 12.04 -12.14 21.16
C GLN A 136 10.51 -12.04 20.91
N ALA A 137 10.12 -12.26 19.65
CA ALA A 137 8.76 -12.04 19.18
C ALA A 137 8.23 -13.21 18.34
N LEU A 138 6.92 -13.43 18.45
CA LEU A 138 6.15 -14.28 17.55
C LEU A 138 5.37 -13.40 16.56
N LYS A 139 5.11 -13.94 15.37
CA LYS A 139 4.25 -13.34 14.35
C LYS A 139 3.30 -14.40 13.80
N ILE A 140 2.00 -14.10 13.81
CA ILE A 140 0.99 -14.84 13.04
C ILE A 140 0.77 -14.17 11.70
N GLY A 141 0.39 -14.91 10.67
CA GLY A 141 0.05 -14.34 9.37
C GLY A 141 -0.59 -15.35 8.43
N VAL A 142 -1.26 -14.82 7.41
CA VAL A 142 -1.95 -15.62 6.38
C VAL A 142 -1.38 -15.31 5.00
N THR A 143 -1.27 -16.36 4.18
CA THR A 143 -1.01 -16.24 2.75
C THR A 143 -1.93 -17.20 1.97
N SER A 144 -2.12 -16.96 0.67
CA SER A 144 -2.76 -17.93 -0.21
C SER A 144 -1.70 -18.76 -0.93
N ALA A 145 -2.00 -20.02 -1.20
CA ALA A 145 -1.10 -20.91 -1.93
C ALA A 145 -0.79 -20.43 -3.36
N THR A 146 -1.65 -19.57 -3.91
CA THR A 146 -1.48 -18.94 -5.24
C THR A 146 -0.79 -17.58 -5.20
N ALA A 147 -0.29 -17.15 -4.03
CA ALA A 147 0.40 -15.87 -3.91
C ALA A 147 1.67 -15.84 -4.78
N ARG A 148 1.84 -14.76 -5.56
CA ARG A 148 3.01 -14.58 -6.45
C ARG A 148 4.34 -14.48 -5.72
N THR A 149 4.32 -14.11 -4.45
CA THR A 149 5.49 -14.04 -3.57
C THR A 149 5.14 -14.76 -2.28
N ASP A 150 5.97 -15.70 -1.89
CA ASP A 150 5.85 -16.35 -0.60
C ASP A 150 6.09 -15.31 0.50
N ARG A 151 5.06 -15.02 1.28
CA ARG A 151 5.14 -14.08 2.41
C ARG A 151 6.07 -14.59 3.50
N VAL A 152 6.11 -15.90 3.72
CA VAL A 152 7.00 -16.52 4.69
C VAL A 152 8.44 -16.32 4.25
N GLU A 153 8.78 -16.64 3.00
CA GLU A 153 10.11 -16.41 2.43
C GLU A 153 10.55 -14.94 2.56
N ARG A 154 9.63 -14.01 2.32
CA ARG A 154 9.92 -12.58 2.52
C ARG A 154 10.26 -12.26 3.98
N HIS A 155 9.57 -12.86 4.94
CA HIS A 155 9.89 -12.65 6.36
C HIS A 155 11.21 -13.29 6.76
N THR A 156 11.55 -14.47 6.21
CA THR A 156 12.82 -15.16 6.53
C THR A 156 14.05 -14.35 6.11
N GLN A 157 13.95 -13.54 5.04
CA GLN A 157 15.00 -12.60 4.64
C GLN A 157 15.29 -11.52 5.70
N PHE A 158 14.39 -11.32 6.65
CA PHE A 158 14.51 -10.40 7.78
C PHE A 158 14.71 -11.12 9.12
N GLY A 159 15.18 -12.37 9.11
CA GLY A 159 15.54 -13.11 10.29
C GLY A 159 14.38 -13.80 11.03
N TRP A 160 13.20 -13.85 10.42
CA TRP A 160 12.10 -14.66 10.94
C TRP A 160 12.27 -16.12 10.56
N GLU A 161 11.93 -17.02 11.48
CA GLU A 161 11.95 -18.46 11.29
C GLU A 161 10.54 -19.01 11.35
N GLU A 162 10.19 -19.91 10.42
CA GLU A 162 8.90 -20.60 10.46
C GLU A 162 8.89 -21.63 11.57
N VAL A 163 7.89 -21.51 12.47
CA VAL A 163 7.64 -22.44 13.58
C VAL A 163 6.66 -23.53 13.17
N SER A 164 5.55 -23.11 12.60
CA SER A 164 4.47 -24.01 12.20
C SER A 164 3.63 -23.39 11.08
N ARG A 165 2.96 -24.27 10.34
CA ARG A 165 2.09 -23.95 9.21
C ARG A 165 0.83 -24.81 9.27
N TRP A 166 -0.31 -24.22 8.92
CA TRP A 166 -1.60 -24.89 8.85
C TRP A 166 -2.26 -24.58 7.52
N ASP A 167 -2.69 -25.62 6.81
CA ASP A 167 -3.36 -25.51 5.53
C ASP A 167 -4.87 -25.42 5.69
N PHE A 168 -5.52 -24.58 4.91
CA PHE A 168 -6.96 -24.37 4.89
C PHE A 168 -7.49 -24.52 3.47
N GLU A 169 -8.72 -24.99 3.33
CA GLU A 169 -9.42 -25.12 2.05
C GLU A 169 -9.46 -23.78 1.29
N ASN A 170 -9.63 -22.68 2.02
CA ASN A 170 -9.55 -21.34 1.46
C ASN A 170 -8.92 -20.34 2.44
N ALA A 171 -8.33 -19.28 1.89
CA ALA A 171 -7.63 -18.30 2.71
C ALA A 171 -8.56 -17.40 3.53
N ALA A 172 -9.88 -17.37 3.26
CA ALA A 172 -10.83 -16.66 4.09
C ALA A 172 -10.96 -17.31 5.47
N ILE A 173 -10.96 -18.65 5.56
CA ILE A 173 -10.99 -19.39 6.83
C ILE A 173 -9.68 -19.16 7.60
N ALA A 174 -8.54 -19.21 6.92
CA ALA A 174 -7.25 -18.91 7.52
C ALA A 174 -7.19 -17.48 8.12
N GLU A 175 -7.79 -16.50 7.43
CA GLU A 175 -7.89 -15.10 7.92
C GLU A 175 -8.78 -15.00 9.18
N ILE A 176 -9.83 -15.79 9.27
CA ILE A 176 -10.66 -15.84 10.48
C ILE A 176 -9.85 -16.43 11.63
N ALA A 177 -9.11 -17.53 11.41
CA ALA A 177 -8.24 -18.12 12.41
C ALA A 177 -7.17 -17.14 12.91
N GLU A 178 -6.49 -16.41 12.00
CA GLU A 178 -5.55 -15.33 12.34
C GLU A 178 -6.20 -14.29 13.25
N SER A 179 -7.41 -13.84 12.87
CA SER A 179 -8.16 -12.83 13.64
C SER A 179 -8.52 -13.30 15.05
N LEU A 180 -8.85 -14.57 15.23
CA LEU A 180 -9.13 -15.16 16.53
C LEU A 180 -7.87 -15.19 17.40
N VAL A 181 -6.74 -15.63 16.86
CA VAL A 181 -5.45 -15.63 17.58
C VAL A 181 -5.08 -14.21 17.99
N LEU A 182 -5.18 -13.24 17.08
CA LEU A 182 -4.91 -11.85 17.40
C LEU A 182 -5.89 -11.29 18.45
N SER A 183 -7.16 -11.69 18.41
CA SER A 183 -8.13 -11.33 19.46
C SER A 183 -7.71 -11.88 20.83
N THR A 184 -7.28 -13.13 20.93
CA THR A 184 -6.75 -13.71 22.16
C THR A 184 -5.55 -12.92 22.65
N TRP A 185 -4.57 -12.64 21.80
CA TRP A 185 -3.39 -11.87 22.21
C TRP A 185 -3.73 -10.44 22.65
N ARG A 186 -4.62 -9.74 21.93
CA ARG A 186 -4.93 -8.30 22.18
C ARG A 186 -5.96 -8.08 23.27
N ARG A 187 -7.05 -8.86 23.26
CA ARG A 187 -8.21 -8.62 24.13
C ARG A 187 -8.19 -9.45 25.40
N GLU A 188 -7.82 -10.74 25.30
CA GLU A 188 -7.82 -11.62 26.45
C GLU A 188 -6.54 -11.46 27.28
N LEU A 189 -5.37 -11.45 26.61
CA LEU A 189 -4.09 -11.32 27.30
C LEU A 189 -3.63 -9.87 27.48
N GLY A 190 -4.24 -8.91 26.78
CA GLY A 190 -3.81 -7.51 26.82
C GLY A 190 -2.43 -7.24 26.19
N ALA A 191 -1.87 -8.22 25.45
CA ALA A 191 -0.53 -8.11 24.90
C ALA A 191 -0.50 -7.15 23.70
N PRO A 192 0.31 -6.08 23.71
CA PRO A 192 0.45 -5.18 22.58
C PRO A 192 1.24 -5.83 21.44
N PRO A 193 1.24 -5.26 20.21
CA PRO A 193 2.21 -5.63 19.19
C PRO A 193 3.63 -5.50 19.72
N ALA A 194 4.47 -6.51 19.47
CA ALA A 194 5.86 -6.52 19.94
C ALA A 194 6.73 -5.50 19.20
N LEU A 195 6.39 -5.19 17.95
CA LEU A 195 7.20 -4.37 17.05
C LEU A 195 6.44 -3.14 16.57
N GLN A 196 7.19 -2.19 16.04
CA GLN A 196 6.69 -0.96 15.45
C GLN A 196 6.83 -0.99 13.91
N PRO A 197 6.17 -0.10 13.14
CA PRO A 197 6.27 -0.06 11.68
C PRO A 197 7.71 0.03 11.14
N HIS A 198 8.62 0.70 11.87
CA HIS A 198 10.01 0.85 11.47
C HIS A 198 10.86 -0.40 11.67
N ASP A 199 10.46 -1.31 12.56
CA ASP A 199 11.13 -2.59 12.79
C ASP A 199 10.78 -3.62 11.70
N MET A 200 9.66 -3.42 11.00
CA MET A 200 9.14 -4.34 9.99
C MET A 200 8.86 -3.63 8.65
N PRO A 201 9.89 -3.26 7.89
CA PRO A 201 9.72 -2.59 6.59
C PRO A 201 8.95 -3.46 5.57
N GLN A 202 8.96 -4.79 5.75
CA GLN A 202 8.17 -5.75 4.98
C GLN A 202 6.68 -5.78 5.36
N GLY A 203 6.26 -5.09 6.44
CA GLY A 203 4.90 -5.02 6.95
C GLY A 203 4.54 -6.15 7.92
N GLY A 204 3.34 -6.06 8.54
CA GLY A 204 2.82 -7.07 9.46
C GLY A 204 3.25 -6.90 10.92
N TYR A 205 3.72 -5.72 11.32
CA TYR A 205 4.12 -5.43 12.71
C TYR A 205 2.97 -5.59 13.71
N SER A 206 1.74 -5.27 13.30
CA SER A 206 0.53 -5.39 14.12
C SER A 206 0.14 -6.83 14.46
N GLU A 207 0.68 -7.79 13.71
CA GLU A 207 0.44 -9.23 13.84
C GLU A 207 1.50 -9.92 14.72
N THR A 208 2.32 -9.14 15.45
CA THR A 208 3.40 -9.63 16.32
C THR A 208 3.02 -9.58 17.80
N VAL A 209 3.60 -10.48 18.60
CA VAL A 209 3.51 -10.48 20.07
C VAL A 209 4.88 -10.80 20.68
N SER A 210 5.22 -10.18 21.81
CA SER A 210 6.46 -10.50 22.52
C SER A 210 6.39 -11.88 23.16
N MET A 211 7.49 -12.64 23.10
CA MET A 211 7.62 -13.94 23.74
C MET A 211 7.60 -13.86 25.29
N LEU A 212 7.68 -12.66 25.86
CA LEU A 212 7.40 -12.44 27.29
C LEU A 212 5.91 -12.53 27.64
N TRP A 213 5.02 -12.29 26.68
CA TRP A 213 3.58 -12.38 26.84
C TRP A 213 3.03 -13.75 26.40
N VAL A 214 3.59 -14.30 25.33
CA VAL A 214 3.13 -15.55 24.73
C VAL A 214 4.36 -16.38 24.40
N SER A 215 4.58 -17.47 25.09
CA SER A 215 5.66 -18.40 24.78
C SER A 215 5.45 -19.03 23.38
N LEU A 216 6.48 -19.65 22.83
CA LEU A 216 6.36 -20.36 21.56
C LEU A 216 5.29 -21.47 21.62
N GLU A 217 5.28 -22.23 22.71
CA GLU A 217 4.33 -23.31 22.95
C GLU A 217 2.88 -22.78 23.07
N ASP A 218 2.69 -21.70 23.85
CA ASP A 218 1.38 -21.06 23.96
C ASP A 218 0.91 -20.50 22.61
N GLY A 219 1.82 -19.94 21.80
CA GLY A 219 1.50 -19.47 20.46
C GLY A 219 0.89 -20.56 19.59
N VAL A 220 1.50 -21.75 19.58
CA VAL A 220 0.96 -22.92 18.86
C VAL A 220 -0.38 -23.38 19.45
N VAL A 221 -0.52 -23.42 20.78
CA VAL A 221 -1.77 -23.77 21.47
C VAL A 221 -2.89 -22.80 21.10
N HIS A 222 -2.62 -21.48 21.06
CA HIS A 222 -3.62 -20.48 20.69
C HIS A 222 -4.09 -20.67 19.24
N VAL A 223 -3.19 -20.99 18.31
CA VAL A 223 -3.58 -21.28 16.92
C VAL A 223 -4.45 -22.52 16.84
N ASN A 224 -4.05 -23.62 17.47
CA ASN A 224 -4.81 -24.87 17.45
C ASN A 224 -6.20 -24.69 18.07
N ARG A 225 -6.33 -23.90 19.14
CA ARG A 225 -7.63 -23.57 19.76
C ARG A 225 -8.50 -22.75 18.79
N ALA A 226 -7.93 -21.77 18.09
CA ALA A 226 -8.66 -20.98 17.12
C ALA A 226 -9.19 -21.85 15.97
N ILE A 227 -8.38 -22.80 15.48
CA ILE A 227 -8.79 -23.75 14.44
C ILE A 227 -9.93 -24.65 14.94
N ALA A 228 -9.78 -25.26 16.11
CA ALA A 228 -10.81 -26.13 16.70
C ALA A 228 -12.16 -25.41 16.86
N SER A 229 -12.15 -24.13 17.26
CA SER A 229 -13.39 -23.36 17.39
C SER A 229 -14.10 -23.10 16.06
N LEU A 230 -13.37 -23.07 14.94
CA LEU A 230 -13.96 -22.93 13.60
C LEU A 230 -14.60 -24.24 13.14
N ASP A 231 -13.99 -25.38 13.45
CA ASP A 231 -14.51 -26.70 13.11
C ASP A 231 -15.83 -26.96 13.87
N GLU A 232 -15.90 -26.60 15.14
CA GLU A 232 -17.12 -26.72 15.96
C GLU A 232 -18.25 -25.83 15.40
N ALA A 233 -17.96 -24.59 15.02
CA ALA A 233 -18.95 -23.67 14.46
C ALA A 233 -19.51 -24.15 13.11
N THR A 234 -18.74 -24.90 12.35
CA THR A 234 -19.14 -25.45 11.04
C THR A 234 -19.97 -26.73 11.19
N THR A 235 -19.87 -27.41 12.35
CA THR A 235 -20.53 -28.70 12.61
C THR A 235 -21.89 -28.56 13.32
N GLU A 236 -22.23 -27.38 13.89
CA GLU A 236 -23.56 -27.16 14.47
C GLU A 236 -24.62 -26.99 13.34
N PRO A 237 -25.61 -27.93 13.22
CA PRO A 237 -26.71 -27.77 12.28
C PRO A 237 -27.54 -26.58 12.70
N ALA A 238 -27.93 -25.78 11.71
CA ALA A 238 -28.89 -24.67 11.89
C ALA A 238 -30.09 -25.15 12.69
N ARG A 239 -30.22 -24.69 13.92
CA ARG A 239 -31.43 -24.92 14.71
C ARG A 239 -32.59 -24.32 13.97
N GLU A 240 -33.42 -25.18 13.40
CA GLU A 240 -34.72 -24.83 12.83
C GLU A 240 -35.48 -23.96 13.83
N SER A 241 -35.69 -22.68 13.46
CA SER A 241 -36.64 -21.82 14.13
C SER A 241 -38.05 -22.41 13.84
N SER A 242 -38.48 -23.37 14.62
CA SER A 242 -39.88 -23.80 14.66
C SER A 242 -40.72 -22.64 15.19
N THR A 243 -41.23 -21.84 14.26
CA THR A 243 -42.34 -20.93 14.53
C THR A 243 -43.55 -21.75 14.85
N ARG A 244 -43.92 -21.77 16.10
CA ARG A 244 -45.29 -22.14 16.47
C ARG A 244 -46.24 -21.05 16.08
N GLY A 245 -47.30 -21.46 15.43
CA GLY A 245 -48.44 -20.69 14.92
C GLY A 245 -49.25 -19.92 15.96
#